data_f5161dc3cfcd5c9cf44d3fa7ae0de0e8
#
_entry.id   f5161dc3cfcd5c9cf44d3fa7ae0de0e8
#
_cell.length_a   1.000
_cell.length_b   1.000
_cell.length_c   1.000
_cell.angle_alpha   90.00
_cell.angle_beta   90.00
_cell.angle_gamma   90.00
#
_symmetry.space_group_name_H-M   'P 1'
#
loop_
_entity.id
_entity.type
_entity.pdbx_description
1 polymer ?
#
loop_
_entity_poly.entity_id
_entity_poly.type
_entity_poly.pdbx_seq_one_letter_code
_entity_poly.pdbx_strand_id
1 'polypeptide(L)'
;MNTLLPYLLESSLCLVLFFGAWWLLFRREQCFEFSRFYLLGASLLSLLLPLLHISTNSGIVLPDSSTLVAELPGITVSSQETATGSTGLSLWNILFYVYISGLSFGLIRLTYRLFLLSKLQQQQGSIVEYREGIRIVRLSEQFPPFSFFRTLWMGTPGMDPVQEEQIIRHEQAHIRQLHSLDLIWFEVLKAIFWFNPVVYTLRQQIEMLHEYIADRFASEKSNPTDYADLLARQALQNMQPGLVHAFHKAPIIKRLQMIHKPIKHTPMMKYLLTIPVLALAVILVSCEQESASPVAEQPASTTSTPDNSAEEVHTIVEEQPTPVDGMESYFAALADEMQYPEAAKEEGAEGRVFIQFVVNKNGVTEQHKVIKGFREDCDEEALRVVKSLDMPWNPGMQKGERVNVRLVLPVSFKLDD
;
A
#
# COMPACT_ATOMS: atom_id res chain seq x y z
N MET A 1 14.10 1.87 7.73
CA MET A 1 13.00 1.41 8.61
C MET A 1 11.77 2.30 8.52
N ASN A 2 11.93 3.56 8.12
CA ASN A 2 10.84 4.57 8.09
C ASN A 2 9.76 4.36 7.01
N THR A 3 9.95 3.45 6.06
CA THR A 3 9.00 3.20 4.95
C THR A 3 7.98 2.07 5.20
N LEU A 4 8.25 1.16 6.15
CA LEU A 4 7.40 -0.02 6.36
C LEU A 4 6.06 0.33 7.02
N LEU A 5 6.06 1.24 7.99
CA LEU A 5 4.83 1.64 8.69
C LEU A 5 3.86 2.40 7.77
N PRO A 6 4.30 3.46 7.01
CA PRO A 6 3.45 4.11 6.02
C PRO A 6 2.86 3.11 5.03
N TYR A 7 3.69 2.23 4.47
CA TYR A 7 3.24 1.18 3.54
C TYR A 7 2.12 0.30 4.13
N LEU A 8 2.26 -0.16 5.38
CA LEU A 8 1.23 -0.98 6.04
C LEU A 8 -0.06 -0.21 6.31
N LEU A 9 0.05 1.09 6.64
CA LEU A 9 -1.12 1.96 6.85
C LEU A 9 -1.86 2.22 5.54
N GLU A 10 -1.17 2.57 4.48
CA GLU A 10 -1.74 2.79 3.14
C GLU A 10 -2.40 1.53 2.59
N SER A 11 -1.70 0.39 2.65
CA SER A 11 -2.26 -0.92 2.25
C SER A 11 -3.50 -1.26 3.08
N SER A 12 -3.47 -0.99 4.38
CA SER A 12 -4.60 -1.20 5.29
C SER A 12 -5.78 -0.31 4.94
N LEU A 13 -5.55 0.96 4.61
CA LEU A 13 -6.57 1.91 4.17
C LEU A 13 -7.22 1.45 2.85
N CYS A 14 -6.42 1.06 1.87
CA CYS A 14 -6.91 0.50 0.60
C CYS A 14 -7.79 -0.74 0.82
N LEU A 15 -7.38 -1.66 1.71
CA LEU A 15 -8.19 -2.82 2.08
C LEU A 15 -9.55 -2.42 2.65
N VAL A 16 -9.59 -1.44 3.55
CA VAL A 16 -10.83 -0.93 4.15
C VAL A 16 -11.74 -0.32 3.09
N LEU A 17 -11.19 0.49 2.19
CA LEU A 17 -11.95 1.14 1.11
C LEU A 17 -12.55 0.12 0.13
N PHE A 18 -11.75 -0.82 -0.36
CA PHE A 18 -12.24 -1.84 -1.30
C PHE A 18 -13.24 -2.79 -0.64
N PHE A 19 -13.00 -3.19 0.61
CA PHE A 19 -13.97 -3.99 1.34
C PHE A 19 -15.28 -3.23 1.60
N GLY A 20 -15.19 -1.96 1.97
CA GLY A 20 -16.35 -1.08 2.17
C GLY A 20 -17.20 -0.94 0.90
N ALA A 21 -16.54 -0.75 -0.26
CA ALA A 21 -17.22 -0.70 -1.56
C ALA A 21 -17.95 -2.01 -1.86
N TRP A 22 -17.29 -3.15 -1.70
CA TRP A 22 -17.93 -4.46 -1.87
C TRP A 22 -19.12 -4.65 -0.92
N TRP A 23 -18.95 -4.28 0.35
CA TRP A 23 -19.98 -4.40 1.36
C TRP A 23 -21.24 -3.59 1.05
N LEU A 24 -21.08 -2.37 0.51
CA LEU A 24 -22.19 -1.50 0.13
C LEU A 24 -22.89 -1.97 -1.14
N LEU A 25 -22.12 -2.40 -2.15
CA LEU A 25 -22.64 -2.65 -3.50
C LEU A 25 -23.07 -4.10 -3.71
N PHE A 26 -22.30 -5.08 -3.24
CA PHE A 26 -22.42 -6.49 -3.64
C PHE A 26 -22.80 -7.46 -2.54
N ARG A 27 -22.67 -7.12 -1.28
CA ARG A 27 -22.94 -8.02 -0.15
C ARG A 27 -24.31 -8.72 -0.20
N ARG A 28 -25.32 -8.10 -0.81
CA ARG A 28 -26.69 -8.61 -0.90
C ARG A 28 -27.02 -9.20 -2.27
N GLU A 29 -26.08 -9.13 -3.20
CA GLU A 29 -26.27 -9.61 -4.58
C GLU A 29 -25.89 -11.08 -4.72
N GLN A 30 -26.40 -11.71 -5.79
CA GLN A 30 -26.11 -13.11 -6.10
C GLN A 30 -24.96 -13.31 -7.11
N CYS A 31 -24.13 -12.28 -7.29
CA CYS A 31 -22.94 -12.33 -8.16
C CYS A 31 -21.74 -12.91 -7.39
N PHE A 32 -21.86 -14.18 -6.96
CA PHE A 32 -20.88 -14.80 -6.06
C PHE A 32 -19.50 -14.91 -6.65
N GLU A 33 -19.38 -15.34 -7.92
CA GLU A 33 -18.10 -15.45 -8.63
C GLU A 33 -17.42 -14.08 -8.79
N PHE A 34 -18.18 -13.07 -9.24
CA PHE A 34 -17.66 -11.71 -9.32
C PHE A 34 -17.20 -11.21 -7.96
N SER A 35 -18.01 -11.37 -6.90
CA SER A 35 -17.67 -10.96 -5.54
C SER A 35 -16.38 -11.62 -5.05
N ARG A 36 -16.17 -12.92 -5.36
CA ARG A 36 -14.96 -13.66 -5.04
C ARG A 36 -13.74 -13.06 -5.73
N PHE A 37 -13.78 -12.91 -7.07
CA PHE A 37 -12.67 -12.34 -7.82
C PHE A 37 -12.41 -10.86 -7.47
N TYR A 38 -13.47 -10.10 -7.16
CA TYR A 38 -13.31 -8.75 -6.67
C TYR A 38 -12.54 -8.70 -5.34
N LEU A 39 -12.91 -9.51 -4.35
CA LEU A 39 -12.24 -9.52 -3.05
C LEU A 39 -10.78 -10.01 -3.15
N LEU A 40 -10.51 -11.01 -3.99
CA LEU A 40 -9.14 -11.46 -4.27
C LEU A 40 -8.33 -10.36 -4.96
N GLY A 41 -8.85 -9.77 -6.03
CA GLY A 41 -8.18 -8.70 -6.78
C GLY A 41 -7.97 -7.45 -5.94
N ALA A 42 -8.98 -7.05 -5.15
CA ALA A 42 -8.91 -5.93 -4.24
C ALA A 42 -7.84 -6.12 -3.16
N SER A 43 -7.74 -7.32 -2.58
CA SER A 43 -6.71 -7.64 -1.59
C SER A 43 -5.29 -7.64 -2.18
N LEU A 44 -5.13 -8.12 -3.41
CA LEU A 44 -3.85 -8.06 -4.12
C LEU A 44 -3.49 -6.62 -4.49
N LEU A 45 -4.46 -5.87 -5.01
CA LEU A 45 -4.27 -4.48 -5.43
C LEU A 45 -3.93 -3.57 -4.24
N SER A 46 -4.51 -3.82 -3.06
CA SER A 46 -4.18 -3.06 -1.84
C SER A 46 -2.73 -3.25 -1.38
N LEU A 47 -2.08 -4.38 -1.73
CA LEU A 47 -0.65 -4.59 -1.49
C LEU A 47 0.22 -3.95 -2.58
N LEU A 48 -0.26 -3.92 -3.82
CA LEU A 48 0.53 -3.43 -4.96
C LEU A 48 0.49 -1.90 -5.08
N LEU A 49 -0.67 -1.27 -4.79
CA LEU A 49 -0.84 0.18 -4.96
C LEU A 49 0.21 1.02 -4.22
N PRO A 50 0.53 0.78 -2.94
CA PRO A 50 1.54 1.56 -2.23
C PRO A 50 2.97 1.33 -2.75
N LEU A 51 3.24 0.22 -3.48
CA LEU A 51 4.52 -0.01 -4.13
C LEU A 51 4.69 0.81 -5.42
N LEU A 52 3.57 1.21 -6.03
CA LEU A 52 3.54 2.10 -7.18
C LEU A 52 3.64 3.55 -6.68
N HIS A 53 4.82 3.95 -6.18
CA HIS A 53 5.13 5.37 -5.97
C HIS A 53 5.16 6.04 -7.35
N ILE A 54 3.97 6.45 -7.82
CA ILE A 54 3.87 7.34 -8.98
C ILE A 54 4.32 8.69 -8.43
N SER A 55 5.61 9.01 -8.59
CA SER A 55 6.05 10.37 -8.42
C SER A 55 5.32 11.17 -9.50
N THR A 56 4.18 11.73 -9.13
CA THR A 56 3.48 12.70 -9.94
C THR A 56 4.30 14.00 -9.94
N ASN A 57 5.47 13.92 -10.55
CA ASN A 57 6.21 15.09 -11.00
C ASN A 57 5.50 15.73 -12.21
N SER A 58 4.25 15.36 -12.43
CA SER A 58 3.30 16.01 -13.31
C SER A 58 2.56 17.07 -12.49
N GLY A 59 3.29 18.04 -11.95
CA GLY A 59 2.71 19.35 -11.85
C GLY A 59 2.18 19.65 -13.26
N ILE A 60 0.86 19.67 -13.43
CA ILE A 60 0.24 20.49 -14.47
C ILE A 60 0.65 21.90 -14.07
N VAL A 61 1.86 22.27 -14.47
CA VAL A 61 2.27 23.65 -14.56
C VAL A 61 1.38 24.22 -15.65
N LEU A 62 0.26 24.80 -15.25
CA LEU A 62 -0.36 25.82 -16.09
C LEU A 62 0.79 26.76 -16.46
N PRO A 63 0.98 27.10 -17.74
CA PRO A 63 2.06 27.97 -18.14
C PRO A 63 1.79 29.38 -17.62
N ASP A 64 2.12 29.59 -16.35
CA ASP A 64 2.36 30.91 -15.87
C ASP A 64 3.79 31.27 -16.28
N SER A 65 3.90 32.24 -17.13
CA SER A 65 5.08 32.67 -17.89
C SER A 65 6.14 33.32 -16.98
N SER A 66 6.60 32.62 -15.94
CA SER A 66 7.68 33.11 -15.11
C SER A 66 8.61 31.95 -14.66
N THR A 67 9.75 31.91 -15.32
CA THR A 67 11.03 31.37 -14.84
C THR A 67 11.21 29.84 -14.80
N LEU A 68 11.62 29.29 -15.94
CA LEU A 68 12.52 28.11 -15.96
C LEU A 68 13.88 28.58 -15.40
N VAL A 69 14.13 28.36 -14.13
CA VAL A 69 15.46 28.63 -13.51
C VAL A 69 16.22 27.31 -13.51
N ALA A 70 17.47 27.35 -13.93
CA ALA A 70 18.36 26.18 -13.86
C ALA A 70 18.65 25.87 -12.38
N GLU A 71 18.16 24.72 -11.89
CA GLU A 71 18.48 24.22 -10.56
C GLU A 71 19.80 23.45 -10.58
N LEU A 72 20.69 23.80 -9.64
CA LEU A 72 21.92 23.05 -9.37
C LEU A 72 21.62 21.81 -8.54
N PRO A 73 22.46 20.73 -8.63
CA PRO A 73 22.34 19.59 -7.72
C PRO A 73 22.37 20.02 -6.25
N GLY A 74 21.47 19.50 -5.43
CA GLY A 74 21.32 19.91 -4.03
C GLY A 74 22.41 19.33 -3.12
N ILE A 75 22.78 20.09 -2.08
CA ILE A 75 23.70 19.66 -1.01
C ILE A 75 22.91 19.24 0.20
N THR A 76 23.32 18.13 0.85
CA THR A 76 22.82 17.71 2.15
C THR A 76 23.85 18.05 3.22
N VAL A 77 23.46 18.93 4.15
CA VAL A 77 24.22 19.22 5.36
C VAL A 77 23.72 18.28 6.45
N SER A 78 24.57 17.35 6.89
CA SER A 78 24.24 16.47 8.03
C SER A 78 25.01 16.92 9.28
N SER A 79 24.34 16.93 10.41
CA SER A 79 24.98 17.15 11.70
C SER A 79 25.69 15.87 12.11
N GLN A 80 27.01 15.84 12.05
CA GLN A 80 27.82 14.75 12.58
C GLN A 80 27.70 14.75 14.12
N GLU A 81 26.68 14.07 14.66
CA GLU A 81 26.66 13.78 16.09
C GLU A 81 27.75 12.76 16.42
N THR A 82 28.67 13.15 17.29
CA THR A 82 29.47 12.18 18.04
C THR A 82 28.50 11.27 18.80
N ALA A 83 28.37 10.04 18.34
CA ALA A 83 27.50 9.01 18.89
C ALA A 83 27.82 8.80 20.40
N THR A 84 27.19 9.57 21.26
CA THR A 84 26.96 9.17 22.65
C THR A 84 25.84 8.16 22.63
N GLY A 85 26.20 6.87 22.59
CA GLY A 85 25.28 5.76 22.51
C GLY A 85 24.27 5.79 23.65
N SER A 86 23.11 6.36 23.41
CA SER A 86 21.92 6.06 24.19
C SER A 86 21.35 4.74 23.65
N THR A 87 21.66 3.63 24.34
CA THR A 87 21.06 2.31 24.11
C THR A 87 19.57 2.26 24.50
N GLY A 88 18.85 3.35 24.35
CA GLY A 88 17.40 3.40 24.50
C GLY A 88 16.74 2.77 23.29
N LEU A 89 15.98 1.68 23.50
CA LEU A 89 15.14 1.12 22.45
C LEU A 89 14.17 2.21 21.97
N SER A 90 14.40 2.73 20.77
CA SER A 90 13.48 3.66 20.13
C SER A 90 12.08 3.03 20.07
N LEU A 91 11.04 3.81 20.28
CA LEU A 91 9.64 3.37 20.21
C LEU A 91 9.34 2.71 18.85
N TRP A 92 9.99 3.17 17.78
CA TRP A 92 9.94 2.58 16.45
C TRP A 92 10.50 1.16 16.39
N ASN A 93 11.60 0.90 17.08
CA ASN A 93 12.19 -0.44 17.18
C ASN A 93 11.26 -1.41 17.92
N ILE A 94 10.62 -0.94 18.99
CA ILE A 94 9.65 -1.74 19.75
C ILE A 94 8.47 -2.10 18.86
N LEU A 95 7.87 -1.13 18.14
CA LEU A 95 6.75 -1.38 17.21
C LEU A 95 7.14 -2.36 16.11
N PHE A 96 8.33 -2.23 15.55
CA PHE A 96 8.86 -3.14 14.55
C PHE A 96 8.98 -4.57 15.08
N TYR A 97 9.57 -4.77 16.25
CA TYR A 97 9.70 -6.10 16.87
C TYR A 97 8.32 -6.72 17.20
N VAL A 98 7.37 -5.91 17.69
CA VAL A 98 5.99 -6.34 17.93
C VAL A 98 5.33 -6.79 16.61
N TYR A 99 5.50 -6.01 15.52
CA TYR A 99 4.98 -6.39 14.22
C TYR A 99 5.57 -7.70 13.70
N ILE A 100 6.90 -7.85 13.75
CA ILE A 100 7.60 -9.05 13.30
C ILE A 100 7.21 -10.26 14.14
N SER A 101 7.02 -10.11 15.46
CA SER A 101 6.57 -11.21 16.32
C SER A 101 5.17 -11.70 15.94
N GLY A 102 4.23 -10.78 15.69
CA GLY A 102 2.87 -11.11 15.24
C GLY A 102 2.84 -11.79 13.86
N LEU A 103 3.63 -11.26 12.91
CA LEU A 103 3.81 -11.85 11.57
C LEU A 103 4.38 -13.28 11.68
N SER A 104 5.46 -13.45 12.45
CA SER A 104 6.11 -14.76 12.65
C SER A 104 5.16 -15.77 13.28
N PHE A 105 4.42 -15.37 14.32
CA PHE A 105 3.40 -16.21 14.95
C PHE A 105 2.32 -16.65 13.94
N GLY A 106 1.82 -15.72 13.12
CA GLY A 106 0.84 -16.00 12.08
C GLY A 106 1.34 -17.02 11.05
N LEU A 107 2.57 -16.84 10.56
CA LEU A 107 3.20 -17.74 9.58
C LEU A 107 3.51 -19.13 10.18
N ILE A 108 4.02 -19.20 11.40
CA ILE A 108 4.26 -20.47 12.11
C ILE A 108 2.95 -21.23 12.27
N ARG A 109 1.87 -20.55 12.68
CA ARG A 109 0.54 -21.15 12.80
C ARG A 109 0.01 -21.67 11.46
N LEU A 110 0.23 -20.94 10.38
CA LEU A 110 -0.17 -21.34 9.02
C LEU A 110 0.60 -22.59 8.58
N THR A 111 1.94 -22.57 8.69
CA THR A 111 2.79 -23.70 8.32
C THR A 111 2.47 -24.96 9.12
N TYR A 112 2.21 -24.81 10.42
CA TYR A 112 1.80 -25.92 11.28
C TYR A 112 0.46 -26.55 10.82
N ARG A 113 -0.53 -25.72 10.47
CA ARG A 113 -1.82 -26.19 9.93
C ARG A 113 -1.65 -26.92 8.60
N LEU A 114 -0.86 -26.36 7.67
CA LEU A 114 -0.56 -27.03 6.39
C LEU A 114 0.19 -28.34 6.59
N PHE A 115 1.11 -28.38 7.55
CA PHE A 115 1.82 -29.61 7.92
C PHE A 115 0.86 -30.69 8.45
N LEU A 116 -0.10 -30.33 9.33
CA LEU A 116 -1.12 -31.27 9.80
C LEU A 116 -1.97 -31.81 8.65
N LEU A 117 -2.38 -30.94 7.71
CA LEU A 117 -3.14 -31.36 6.53
C LEU A 117 -2.32 -32.28 5.62
N SER A 118 -1.03 -32.01 5.41
CA SER A 118 -0.16 -32.88 4.63
C SER A 118 0.05 -34.26 5.30
N LYS A 119 0.13 -34.29 6.63
CA LYS A 119 0.20 -35.54 7.40
C LYS A 119 -1.09 -36.36 7.28
N LEU A 120 -2.25 -35.72 7.32
CA LEU A 120 -3.54 -36.36 7.06
C LEU A 120 -3.60 -36.94 5.63
N GLN A 121 -3.03 -36.26 4.66
CA GLN A 121 -2.97 -36.72 3.28
C GLN A 121 -2.07 -37.96 3.11
N GLN A 122 -1.05 -38.14 3.96
CA GLN A 122 -0.17 -39.29 3.97
C GLN A 122 -0.75 -40.48 4.74
N GLN A 123 -1.68 -40.26 5.69
CA GLN A 123 -2.42 -41.32 6.33
C GLN A 123 -3.34 -41.97 5.29
N GLN A 124 -3.00 -43.20 4.89
CA GLN A 124 -3.77 -43.97 3.90
C GLN A 124 -5.16 -44.29 4.50
N GLY A 125 -6.19 -43.64 3.95
CA GLY A 125 -7.54 -44.10 4.19
C GLY A 125 -7.74 -45.49 3.60
N SER A 126 -8.68 -46.24 4.16
CA SER A 126 -8.89 -47.65 3.82
C SER A 126 -9.29 -47.90 2.36
N ILE A 127 -9.87 -46.90 1.69
CA ILE A 127 -10.32 -46.99 0.29
C ILE A 127 -10.04 -45.65 -0.42
N VAL A 128 -9.31 -45.71 -1.54
CA VAL A 128 -9.07 -44.58 -2.43
C VAL A 128 -9.76 -44.83 -3.75
N GLU A 129 -10.69 -43.94 -4.11
CA GLU A 129 -11.42 -43.93 -5.37
C GLU A 129 -11.03 -42.70 -6.18
N TYR A 130 -10.91 -42.84 -7.52
CA TYR A 130 -10.66 -41.74 -8.42
C TYR A 130 -11.88 -41.52 -9.28
N ARG A 131 -12.50 -40.32 -9.14
CA ARG A 131 -13.66 -39.93 -9.91
C ARG A 131 -13.48 -38.55 -10.52
N GLU A 132 -13.59 -38.41 -11.84
CA GLU A 132 -13.46 -37.15 -12.58
C GLU A 132 -12.20 -36.31 -12.21
N GLY A 133 -11.07 -36.99 -11.98
CA GLY A 133 -9.80 -36.32 -11.61
C GLY A 133 -9.69 -35.89 -10.15
N ILE A 134 -10.65 -36.31 -9.31
CA ILE A 134 -10.66 -36.07 -7.85
C ILE A 134 -10.30 -37.37 -7.15
N ARG A 135 -9.42 -37.27 -6.15
CA ARG A 135 -9.07 -38.37 -5.26
C ARG A 135 -10.04 -38.38 -4.08
N ILE A 136 -10.87 -39.39 -3.97
CA ILE A 136 -11.79 -39.59 -2.85
C ILE A 136 -11.17 -40.58 -1.88
N VAL A 137 -10.98 -40.16 -0.62
CA VAL A 137 -10.42 -40.97 0.45
C VAL A 137 -11.52 -41.22 1.46
N ARG A 138 -11.94 -42.49 1.57
CA ARG A 138 -12.95 -42.92 2.56
C ARG A 138 -12.26 -43.32 3.86
N LEU A 139 -12.68 -42.61 4.93
CA LEU A 139 -12.21 -42.90 6.28
C LEU A 139 -13.18 -43.85 6.97
N SER A 140 -12.66 -44.71 7.86
CA SER A 140 -13.46 -45.74 8.56
C SER A 140 -14.42 -45.17 9.63
N GLU A 141 -14.27 -43.93 10.01
CA GLU A 141 -15.10 -43.23 11.01
C GLU A 141 -16.14 -42.30 10.36
N GLN A 142 -17.21 -41.97 11.10
CA GLN A 142 -18.14 -40.91 10.70
C GLN A 142 -17.45 -39.56 10.78
N PHE A 143 -16.81 -39.17 9.67
CA PHE A 143 -16.09 -37.92 9.54
C PHE A 143 -16.88 -36.97 8.64
N PRO A 144 -17.05 -35.67 8.99
CA PRO A 144 -17.69 -34.74 8.10
C PRO A 144 -16.89 -34.61 6.80
N PRO A 145 -17.54 -34.59 5.63
CA PRO A 145 -16.85 -34.44 4.36
C PRO A 145 -16.12 -33.11 4.31
N PHE A 146 -14.91 -33.11 3.77
CA PHE A 146 -14.17 -31.90 3.46
C PHE A 146 -13.21 -32.15 2.32
N SER A 147 -12.90 -31.10 1.57
CA SER A 147 -11.97 -31.14 0.46
C SER A 147 -10.77 -30.19 0.65
N PHE A 148 -9.61 -30.62 0.17
CA PHE A 148 -8.43 -29.78 0.13
C PHE A 148 -7.62 -30.08 -1.14
N PHE A 149 -7.34 -29.05 -1.96
CA PHE A 149 -6.83 -29.18 -3.33
C PHE A 149 -7.64 -30.17 -4.16
N ARG A 150 -7.07 -31.32 -4.54
CA ARG A 150 -7.68 -32.35 -5.37
C ARG A 150 -8.15 -33.59 -4.62
N THR A 151 -8.17 -33.53 -3.30
CA THR A 151 -8.55 -34.66 -2.44
C THR A 151 -9.81 -34.32 -1.65
N LEU A 152 -10.78 -35.23 -1.70
CA LEU A 152 -11.99 -35.24 -0.89
C LEU A 152 -11.84 -36.32 0.18
N TRP A 153 -12.01 -35.98 1.43
CA TRP A 153 -12.13 -36.93 2.54
C TRP A 153 -13.58 -37.03 2.99
N MET A 154 -14.06 -38.25 3.11
CA MET A 154 -15.43 -38.51 3.58
C MET A 154 -15.49 -39.78 4.41
N GLY A 155 -16.49 -39.89 5.28
CA GLY A 155 -16.73 -41.10 6.08
C GLY A 155 -17.21 -42.27 5.23
N THR A 156 -17.20 -43.50 5.82
CA THR A 156 -17.68 -44.73 5.19
C THR A 156 -19.22 -44.70 5.02
N PRO A 157 -19.77 -45.41 4.00
CA PRO A 157 -21.13 -45.28 3.56
C PRO A 157 -22.16 -45.87 4.57
N GLY A 158 -23.15 -45.14 4.83
CA GLY A 158 -24.43 -45.36 5.47
C GLY A 158 -25.45 -44.33 5.02
N MET A 159 -25.00 -43.48 4.03
CA MET A 159 -25.82 -42.43 3.43
C MET A 159 -26.56 -42.95 2.20
N ASP A 160 -27.75 -42.36 1.97
CA ASP A 160 -28.48 -42.58 0.70
C ASP A 160 -27.57 -42.17 -0.47
N PRO A 161 -27.45 -42.97 -1.57
CA PRO A 161 -26.64 -42.69 -2.73
C PRO A 161 -26.91 -41.31 -3.37
N VAL A 162 -28.15 -40.82 -3.32
CA VAL A 162 -28.51 -39.51 -3.83
C VAL A 162 -27.90 -38.41 -3.00
N GLN A 163 -27.91 -38.56 -1.67
CA GLN A 163 -27.31 -37.60 -0.73
C GLN A 163 -25.80 -37.58 -0.86
N GLU A 164 -25.19 -38.76 -1.01
CA GLU A 164 -23.75 -38.89 -1.22
C GLU A 164 -23.32 -38.16 -2.51
N GLU A 165 -24.04 -38.32 -3.60
CA GLU A 165 -23.77 -37.63 -4.86
C GLU A 165 -23.87 -36.11 -4.72
N GLN A 166 -24.86 -35.62 -3.97
CA GLN A 166 -25.00 -34.16 -3.71
C GLN A 166 -23.82 -33.61 -2.93
N ILE A 167 -23.33 -34.34 -1.92
CA ILE A 167 -22.14 -33.96 -1.13
C ILE A 167 -20.89 -33.98 -2.02
N ILE A 168 -20.69 -35.03 -2.80
CA ILE A 168 -19.54 -35.10 -3.71
C ILE A 168 -19.53 -33.93 -4.68
N ARG A 169 -20.70 -33.54 -5.21
CA ARG A 169 -20.80 -32.37 -6.09
C ARG A 169 -20.48 -31.05 -5.39
N HIS A 170 -20.94 -30.88 -4.15
CA HIS A 170 -20.61 -29.71 -3.36
C HIS A 170 -19.09 -29.59 -3.21
N GLU A 171 -18.43 -30.66 -2.77
CA GLU A 171 -16.98 -30.69 -2.59
C GLU A 171 -16.21 -30.59 -3.93
N GLN A 172 -16.79 -31.10 -5.00
CA GLN A 172 -16.24 -30.98 -6.35
C GLN A 172 -16.17 -29.51 -6.80
N ALA A 173 -17.13 -28.67 -6.42
CA ALA A 173 -17.08 -27.23 -6.70
C ALA A 173 -15.87 -26.57 -6.00
N HIS A 174 -15.62 -26.90 -4.74
CA HIS A 174 -14.45 -26.39 -4.01
C HIS A 174 -13.14 -26.79 -4.68
N ILE A 175 -13.04 -28.05 -5.13
CA ILE A 175 -11.85 -28.58 -5.80
C ILE A 175 -11.64 -27.94 -7.18
N ARG A 176 -12.67 -27.87 -8.02
CA ARG A 176 -12.60 -27.33 -9.39
C ARG A 176 -12.26 -25.84 -9.40
N GLN A 177 -12.81 -25.11 -8.45
CA GLN A 177 -12.58 -23.67 -8.33
C GLN A 177 -11.36 -23.30 -7.48
N LEU A 178 -10.60 -24.28 -6.97
CA LEU A 178 -9.38 -24.06 -6.20
C LEU A 178 -9.61 -23.18 -4.94
N HIS A 179 -10.74 -23.34 -4.28
CA HIS A 179 -11.09 -22.56 -3.08
C HIS A 179 -10.04 -22.66 -1.97
N SER A 180 -9.28 -23.76 -1.92
CA SER A 180 -8.16 -23.94 -0.98
C SER A 180 -7.06 -22.90 -1.16
N LEU A 181 -6.78 -22.46 -2.41
CA LEU A 181 -5.77 -21.41 -2.67
C LEU A 181 -6.23 -20.06 -2.15
N ASP A 182 -7.52 -19.72 -2.33
CA ASP A 182 -8.08 -18.48 -1.81
C ASP A 182 -7.94 -18.41 -0.28
N LEU A 183 -8.26 -19.52 0.39
CA LEU A 183 -8.15 -19.59 1.86
C LEU A 183 -6.70 -19.45 2.33
N ILE A 184 -5.74 -20.07 1.65
CA ILE A 184 -4.30 -19.90 1.94
C ILE A 184 -3.90 -18.45 1.75
N TRP A 185 -4.31 -17.80 0.66
CA TRP A 185 -4.05 -16.39 0.40
C TRP A 185 -4.54 -15.51 1.55
N PHE A 186 -5.80 -15.68 2.01
CA PHE A 186 -6.32 -14.90 3.12
C PHE A 186 -5.69 -15.25 4.47
N GLU A 187 -5.19 -16.46 4.68
CA GLU A 187 -4.39 -16.79 5.89
C GLU A 187 -3.02 -16.08 5.85
N VAL A 188 -2.36 -15.98 4.69
CA VAL A 188 -1.14 -15.17 4.51
C VAL A 188 -1.44 -13.69 4.75
N LEU A 189 -2.52 -13.18 4.17
CA LEU A 189 -2.96 -11.80 4.36
C LEU A 189 -3.23 -11.47 5.83
N LYS A 190 -3.85 -12.42 6.59
CA LYS A 190 -4.05 -12.31 8.03
C LYS A 190 -2.74 -12.30 8.83
N ALA A 191 -1.72 -13.01 8.36
CA ALA A 191 -0.40 -12.97 9.01
C ALA A 191 0.27 -11.62 8.80
N ILE A 192 0.18 -11.02 7.59
CA ILE A 192 0.73 -9.70 7.28
C ILE A 192 -0.02 -8.59 8.02
N PHE A 193 -1.35 -8.59 7.96
CA PHE A 193 -2.22 -7.58 8.57
C PHE A 193 -2.91 -8.10 9.83
N TRP A 194 -2.19 -8.81 10.70
CA TRP A 194 -2.74 -9.42 11.91
C TRP A 194 -3.44 -8.42 12.84
N PHE A 195 -3.05 -7.16 12.78
CA PHE A 195 -3.62 -6.04 13.55
C PHE A 195 -4.91 -5.44 12.92
N ASN A 196 -5.20 -5.74 11.64
CA ASN A 196 -6.34 -5.17 10.93
C ASN A 196 -7.59 -6.09 11.01
N PRO A 197 -8.68 -5.69 11.67
CA PRO A 197 -9.89 -6.51 11.80
C PRO A 197 -10.61 -6.77 10.47
N VAL A 198 -10.42 -5.92 9.47
CA VAL A 198 -11.07 -6.07 8.15
C VAL A 198 -10.62 -7.35 7.45
N VAL A 199 -9.36 -7.76 7.61
CA VAL A 199 -8.84 -8.98 6.98
C VAL A 199 -9.54 -10.24 7.51
N TYR A 200 -9.90 -10.26 8.78
CA TYR A 200 -10.66 -11.37 9.38
C TYR A 200 -12.08 -11.43 8.83
N THR A 201 -12.73 -10.28 8.64
CA THR A 201 -14.06 -10.22 8.02
C THR A 201 -14.01 -10.57 6.54
N LEU A 202 -12.99 -10.13 5.80
CA LEU A 202 -12.73 -10.55 4.40
C LEU A 202 -12.66 -12.07 4.28
N ARG A 203 -11.87 -12.73 5.14
CA ARG A 203 -11.74 -14.17 5.14
C ARG A 203 -13.08 -14.87 5.39
N GLN A 204 -13.89 -14.38 6.33
CA GLN A 204 -15.23 -14.92 6.59
C GLN A 204 -16.16 -14.74 5.39
N GLN A 205 -16.09 -13.60 4.69
CA GLN A 205 -16.93 -13.36 3.53
C GLN A 205 -16.52 -14.26 2.35
N ILE A 206 -15.22 -14.49 2.13
CA ILE A 206 -14.78 -15.39 1.07
C ILE A 206 -15.19 -16.84 1.32
N GLU A 207 -15.12 -17.31 2.59
CA GLU A 207 -15.64 -18.62 2.97
C GLU A 207 -17.13 -18.74 2.65
N MET A 208 -17.93 -17.73 3.00
CA MET A 208 -19.36 -17.73 2.72
C MET A 208 -19.65 -17.72 1.21
N LEU A 209 -18.85 -17.01 0.40
CA LEU A 209 -18.99 -17.01 -1.05
C LEU A 209 -18.66 -18.38 -1.65
N HIS A 210 -17.63 -19.05 -1.14
CA HIS A 210 -17.29 -20.42 -1.54
C HIS A 210 -18.45 -21.37 -1.28
N GLU A 211 -19.10 -21.27 -0.10
CA GLU A 211 -20.26 -22.08 0.23
C GLU A 211 -21.44 -21.79 -0.72
N TYR A 212 -21.73 -20.52 -1.02
CA TYR A 212 -22.82 -20.18 -1.95
C TYR A 212 -22.57 -20.70 -3.38
N ILE A 213 -21.32 -20.66 -3.84
CA ILE A 213 -20.93 -21.20 -5.14
C ILE A 213 -21.07 -22.72 -5.16
N ALA A 214 -20.61 -23.40 -4.11
CA ALA A 214 -20.69 -24.85 -3.98
C ALA A 214 -22.15 -25.34 -3.85
N ASP A 215 -22.96 -24.64 -3.06
CA ASP A 215 -24.40 -24.91 -2.92
C ASP A 215 -25.13 -24.77 -4.25
N ARG A 216 -24.83 -23.72 -5.00
CA ARG A 216 -25.40 -23.49 -6.33
C ARG A 216 -25.04 -24.63 -7.28
N PHE A 217 -23.77 -25.03 -7.32
CA PHE A 217 -23.30 -26.13 -8.16
C PHE A 217 -23.91 -27.48 -7.77
N ALA A 218 -24.07 -27.75 -6.49
CA ALA A 218 -24.71 -28.99 -5.99
C ALA A 218 -26.20 -29.02 -6.31
N SER A 219 -26.90 -27.89 -6.23
CA SER A 219 -28.35 -27.78 -6.44
C SER A 219 -28.76 -27.72 -7.91
N GLU A 220 -27.86 -27.46 -8.88
CA GLU A 220 -28.19 -27.30 -10.31
C GLU A 220 -28.83 -28.56 -10.95
N LYS A 221 -28.46 -29.76 -10.48
CA LYS A 221 -28.97 -31.03 -11.02
C LYS A 221 -29.91 -31.77 -10.08
N SER A 222 -30.25 -31.17 -8.95
CA SER A 222 -31.19 -31.70 -7.95
C SER A 222 -32.30 -30.69 -7.66
N ASN A 223 -33.39 -31.16 -7.04
CA ASN A 223 -34.40 -30.23 -6.56
C ASN A 223 -33.80 -29.36 -5.44
N PRO A 224 -33.85 -28.02 -5.52
CA PRO A 224 -33.28 -27.13 -4.50
C PRO A 224 -33.84 -27.40 -3.08
N THR A 225 -35.07 -27.85 -2.95
CA THR A 225 -35.67 -28.20 -1.66
C THR A 225 -35.02 -29.43 -1.05
N ASP A 226 -34.76 -30.49 -1.84
CA ASP A 226 -34.15 -31.73 -1.34
C ASP A 226 -32.72 -31.50 -0.87
N TYR A 227 -31.98 -30.64 -1.59
CA TYR A 227 -30.64 -30.21 -1.19
C TYR A 227 -30.67 -29.36 0.10
N ALA A 228 -31.63 -28.44 0.20
CA ALA A 228 -31.80 -27.63 1.40
C ALA A 228 -32.12 -28.50 2.64
N ASP A 229 -32.95 -29.52 2.48
CA ASP A 229 -33.26 -30.49 3.54
C ASP A 229 -32.01 -31.31 3.94
N LEU A 230 -31.19 -31.74 2.99
CA LEU A 230 -29.92 -32.41 3.26
C LEU A 230 -28.99 -31.51 4.11
N LEU A 231 -28.82 -30.26 3.68
CA LEU A 231 -28.00 -29.27 4.37
C LEU A 231 -28.51 -29.02 5.80
N ALA A 232 -29.85 -28.92 5.98
CA ALA A 232 -30.45 -28.72 7.29
C ALA A 232 -30.23 -29.94 8.20
N ARG A 233 -30.38 -31.16 7.68
CA ARG A 233 -30.13 -32.42 8.44
C ARG A 233 -28.68 -32.55 8.85
N GLN A 234 -27.72 -32.28 7.97
CA GLN A 234 -26.28 -32.27 8.30
C GLN A 234 -25.95 -31.26 9.39
N ALA A 235 -26.58 -30.06 9.31
CA ALA A 235 -26.41 -29.04 10.32
C ALA A 235 -26.93 -29.50 11.70
N LEU A 236 -28.08 -30.20 11.74
CA LEU A 236 -28.65 -30.73 12.97
C LEU A 236 -27.82 -31.88 13.56
N GLN A 237 -27.29 -32.79 12.72
CA GLN A 237 -26.45 -33.89 13.15
C GLN A 237 -25.12 -33.42 13.77
N ASN A 238 -24.56 -32.33 13.26
CA ASN A 238 -23.31 -31.73 13.77
C ASN A 238 -23.53 -30.84 14.99
N MET A 239 -24.78 -30.71 15.48
CA MET A 239 -25.10 -29.91 16.67
C MET A 239 -24.76 -30.68 17.95
N GLN A 240 -23.58 -30.39 18.54
CA GLN A 240 -23.31 -30.78 19.93
C GLN A 240 -23.93 -29.79 20.92
N PRO A 241 -24.46 -30.22 22.09
CA PRO A 241 -25.07 -29.30 23.06
C PRO A 241 -24.03 -28.43 23.77
N GLY A 242 -24.16 -27.09 23.66
CA GLY A 242 -23.27 -26.12 24.32
C GLY A 242 -23.40 -24.66 23.82
N LEU A 243 -22.86 -23.71 24.57
CA LEU A 243 -22.88 -22.26 24.29
C LEU A 243 -22.21 -21.83 22.95
N VAL A 244 -21.36 -22.69 22.37
CA VAL A 244 -20.65 -22.44 21.08
C VAL A 244 -21.62 -22.42 19.87
N HIS A 245 -22.86 -22.92 20.03
CA HIS A 245 -23.81 -23.11 18.93
C HIS A 245 -24.43 -21.85 18.33
N ALA A 246 -24.50 -20.75 19.10
CA ALA A 246 -25.10 -19.51 18.59
C ALA A 246 -24.30 -18.93 17.40
N PHE A 247 -22.99 -19.13 17.37
CA PHE A 247 -22.11 -18.60 16.34
C PHE A 247 -22.05 -19.46 15.06
N HIS A 248 -22.31 -20.78 15.15
CA HIS A 248 -22.32 -21.68 13.97
C HIS A 248 -23.65 -21.72 13.22
N LYS A 249 -24.74 -21.30 13.82
CA LYS A 249 -26.08 -21.28 13.17
C LYS A 249 -26.17 -20.22 12.04
N ALA A 250 -25.51 -19.07 12.21
CA ALA A 250 -25.65 -17.96 11.29
C ALA A 250 -25.19 -18.27 9.84
N PRO A 251 -24.08 -19.01 9.58
CA PRO A 251 -23.69 -19.38 8.23
C PRO A 251 -24.71 -20.27 7.52
N ILE A 252 -25.24 -21.28 8.18
CA ILE A 252 -26.18 -22.26 7.59
C ILE A 252 -27.49 -21.59 7.21
N ILE A 253 -28.05 -20.75 8.08
CA ILE A 253 -29.28 -20.01 7.79
C ILE A 253 -29.11 -19.13 6.55
N LYS A 254 -27.96 -18.48 6.42
CA LYS A 254 -27.65 -17.65 5.23
C LYS A 254 -27.56 -18.49 3.96
N ARG A 255 -26.96 -19.69 4.02
CA ARG A 255 -26.89 -20.63 2.90
C ARG A 255 -28.29 -21.05 2.44
N LEU A 256 -29.14 -21.50 3.37
CA LEU A 256 -30.52 -21.89 3.10
C LEU A 256 -31.34 -20.73 2.49
N GLN A 257 -31.18 -19.52 3.01
CA GLN A 257 -31.82 -18.33 2.44
C GLN A 257 -31.39 -18.04 1.03
N MET A 258 -30.08 -18.24 0.71
CA MET A 258 -29.53 -17.99 -0.62
C MET A 258 -29.95 -19.05 -1.65
N ILE A 259 -30.12 -20.31 -1.25
CA ILE A 259 -30.64 -21.38 -2.14
C ILE A 259 -32.08 -21.06 -2.60
N HIS A 260 -32.91 -20.53 -1.72
CA HIS A 260 -34.30 -20.20 -2.04
C HIS A 260 -34.52 -18.84 -2.67
N LYS A 261 -33.47 -17.99 -2.73
CA LYS A 261 -33.60 -16.65 -3.29
C LYS A 261 -33.64 -16.69 -4.82
N PRO A 262 -34.64 -16.05 -5.46
CA PRO A 262 -34.71 -16.02 -6.93
C PRO A 262 -33.49 -15.32 -7.52
N ILE A 263 -32.95 -15.87 -8.62
CA ILE A 263 -31.78 -15.31 -9.31
C ILE A 263 -32.17 -13.96 -9.89
N LYS A 264 -31.54 -12.89 -9.42
CA LYS A 264 -31.68 -11.54 -9.96
C LYS A 264 -30.39 -11.11 -10.61
N HIS A 265 -30.48 -10.55 -11.81
CA HIS A 265 -29.33 -9.94 -12.47
C HIS A 265 -28.92 -8.68 -11.72
N THR A 266 -27.65 -8.61 -11.34
CA THR A 266 -27.08 -7.41 -10.75
C THR A 266 -27.00 -6.31 -11.82
N PRO A 267 -27.53 -5.10 -11.57
CA PRO A 267 -27.48 -4.03 -12.56
C PRO A 267 -26.03 -3.62 -12.87
N MET A 268 -25.73 -3.43 -14.16
CA MET A 268 -24.39 -3.12 -14.65
C MET A 268 -23.79 -1.84 -13.98
N MET A 269 -24.65 -0.92 -13.59
CA MET A 269 -24.26 0.31 -12.89
C MET A 269 -23.49 0.04 -11.60
N LYS A 270 -23.76 -1.07 -10.86
CA LYS A 270 -23.04 -1.41 -9.64
C LYS A 270 -21.58 -1.80 -9.93
N TYR A 271 -21.32 -2.48 -11.05
CA TYR A 271 -19.97 -2.80 -11.46
C TYR A 271 -19.18 -1.54 -11.84
N LEU A 272 -19.83 -0.60 -12.54
CA LEU A 272 -19.21 0.66 -12.94
C LEU A 272 -18.83 1.53 -11.70
N LEU A 273 -19.60 1.41 -10.62
CA LEU A 273 -19.36 2.18 -9.37
C LEU A 273 -18.08 1.74 -8.65
N THR A 274 -17.46 0.61 -9.02
CA THR A 274 -16.16 0.19 -8.46
C THR A 274 -14.99 1.00 -9.02
N ILE A 275 -15.14 1.61 -10.21
CA ILE A 275 -14.09 2.41 -10.87
C ILE A 275 -13.73 3.68 -10.06
N PRO A 276 -14.71 4.53 -9.62
CA PRO A 276 -14.36 5.70 -8.81
C PRO A 276 -13.74 5.34 -7.46
N VAL A 277 -14.07 4.17 -6.89
CA VAL A 277 -13.42 3.70 -5.65
C VAL A 277 -11.94 3.37 -5.91
N LEU A 278 -11.64 2.73 -7.04
CA LEU A 278 -10.25 2.48 -7.47
C LEU A 278 -9.49 3.80 -7.69
N ALA A 279 -10.12 4.75 -8.40
CA ALA A 279 -9.52 6.07 -8.63
C ALA A 279 -9.24 6.81 -7.31
N LEU A 280 -10.19 6.75 -6.35
CA LEU A 280 -10.01 7.33 -5.03
C LEU A 280 -8.82 6.68 -4.28
N ALA A 281 -8.70 5.36 -4.33
CA ALA A 281 -7.58 4.64 -3.69
C ALA A 281 -6.23 5.06 -4.30
N VAL A 282 -6.16 5.20 -5.63
CA VAL A 282 -4.95 5.69 -6.34
C VAL A 282 -4.62 7.12 -5.91
N ILE A 283 -5.61 8.02 -5.84
CA ILE A 283 -5.41 9.41 -5.41
C ILE A 283 -4.89 9.46 -3.97
N LEU A 284 -5.45 8.68 -3.05
CA LEU A 284 -5.04 8.67 -1.64
C LEU A 284 -3.62 8.18 -1.44
N VAL A 285 -3.17 7.19 -2.24
CA VAL A 285 -1.80 6.67 -2.21
C VAL A 285 -0.82 7.60 -2.92
N SER A 286 -1.27 8.31 -3.99
CA SER A 286 -0.44 9.26 -4.75
C SER A 286 -0.30 10.63 -4.09
N CYS A 287 -1.15 10.98 -3.12
CA CYS A 287 -1.02 12.18 -2.32
C CYS A 287 0.08 11.96 -1.25
N GLU A 288 1.33 11.96 -1.67
CA GLU A 288 2.43 12.26 -0.77
C GLU A 288 2.28 13.73 -0.39
N GLN A 289 1.86 13.97 0.84
CA GLN A 289 1.73 15.30 1.41
C GLN A 289 3.13 15.90 1.49
N GLU A 290 3.51 16.65 0.47
CA GLU A 290 4.48 17.72 0.66
C GLU A 290 3.90 18.56 1.80
N SER A 291 4.52 18.50 2.96
CA SER A 291 4.12 19.25 4.15
C SER A 291 4.22 20.73 3.80
N ALA A 292 3.16 21.26 3.21
CA ALA A 292 2.96 22.68 3.08
C ALA A 292 2.71 23.21 4.50
N SER A 293 3.77 23.66 5.15
CA SER A 293 3.64 24.54 6.31
C SER A 293 2.70 25.67 5.93
N PRO A 294 1.75 26.03 6.79
CA PRO A 294 0.81 27.10 6.49
C PRO A 294 1.59 28.39 6.25
N VAL A 295 1.52 28.88 5.02
CA VAL A 295 1.97 30.23 4.68
C VAL A 295 1.09 31.18 5.48
N ALA A 296 1.67 31.78 6.52
CA ALA A 296 1.08 32.94 7.15
C ALA A 296 1.00 34.04 6.10
N GLU A 297 -0.22 34.41 5.71
CA GLU A 297 -0.49 35.60 4.95
C GLU A 297 0.08 36.84 5.70
N GLN A 298 1.18 37.36 5.22
CA GLN A 298 1.59 38.71 5.58
C GLN A 298 1.03 39.68 4.56
N PRO A 299 0.47 40.80 5.02
CA PRO A 299 -0.21 41.77 4.16
C PRO A 299 0.79 42.51 3.26
N ALA A 300 0.38 42.66 2.03
CA ALA A 300 1.04 43.47 1.03
C ALA A 300 1.31 44.90 1.55
N SER A 301 2.56 45.30 1.54
CA SER A 301 2.90 46.73 1.62
C SER A 301 4.02 47.10 0.65
N THR A 302 3.59 48.01 -0.23
CA THR A 302 4.28 49.13 -0.84
C THR A 302 5.39 48.86 -1.87
N THR A 303 4.95 49.07 -3.08
CA THR A 303 5.58 49.87 -4.17
C THR A 303 6.94 50.47 -3.84
N SER A 304 7.99 50.00 -4.47
CA SER A 304 9.16 50.81 -4.76
C SER A 304 9.57 50.64 -6.22
N THR A 305 9.64 51.75 -6.87
CA THR A 305 9.97 52.14 -8.24
C THR A 305 11.19 51.38 -8.80
N PRO A 306 11.20 50.98 -10.09
CA PRO A 306 12.35 50.35 -10.72
C PRO A 306 13.44 51.40 -11.01
N ASP A 307 14.62 51.16 -10.44
CA ASP A 307 15.83 51.84 -10.90
C ASP A 307 16.33 51.11 -12.19
N ASN A 308 16.42 51.91 -13.24
CA ASN A 308 16.58 51.48 -14.61
C ASN A 308 18.07 51.46 -15.00
N SER A 309 18.77 50.32 -14.70
CA SER A 309 20.02 49.93 -15.34
C SER A 309 20.13 48.39 -15.42
N ALA A 310 19.19 47.79 -16.16
CA ALA A 310 19.14 46.34 -16.32
C ALA A 310 20.10 45.90 -17.41
N GLU A 311 21.27 45.40 -17.03
CA GLU A 311 21.96 44.37 -17.84
C GLU A 311 21.01 43.16 -17.91
N GLU A 312 20.77 42.66 -19.14
CA GLU A 312 19.88 41.49 -19.33
C GLU A 312 20.46 40.27 -18.58
N VAL A 313 19.69 39.75 -17.62
CA VAL A 313 20.01 38.52 -16.86
C VAL A 313 19.26 37.37 -17.49
N HIS A 314 19.98 36.41 -18.05
CA HIS A 314 19.44 35.22 -18.69
C HIS A 314 19.12 34.13 -17.63
N THR A 315 18.05 33.39 -17.85
CA THR A 315 17.68 32.27 -16.98
C THR A 315 18.02 30.93 -17.63
N ILE A 316 18.02 30.87 -18.96
CA ILE A 316 18.41 29.69 -19.76
C ILE A 316 19.45 30.12 -20.77
N VAL A 317 20.56 29.41 -20.79
CA VAL A 317 21.71 29.70 -21.70
C VAL A 317 22.21 28.38 -22.34
N GLU A 318 22.91 28.49 -23.47
CA GLU A 318 23.45 27.33 -24.18
C GLU A 318 24.53 26.61 -23.37
N GLU A 319 25.38 27.37 -22.66
CA GLU A 319 26.36 26.82 -21.71
C GLU A 319 26.13 27.44 -20.35
N GLN A 320 25.85 26.61 -19.34
CA GLN A 320 25.62 27.07 -17.99
C GLN A 320 26.89 27.44 -17.27
N PRO A 321 26.84 28.43 -16.33
CA PRO A 321 27.99 28.78 -15.51
C PRO A 321 28.40 27.57 -14.65
N THR A 322 29.69 27.38 -14.51
CA THR A 322 30.29 26.32 -13.68
C THR A 322 31.41 26.87 -12.83
N PRO A 323 31.63 26.43 -11.57
CA PRO A 323 32.80 26.80 -10.80
C PRO A 323 34.09 26.38 -11.53
N VAL A 324 35.15 27.20 -11.48
CA VAL A 324 36.41 26.92 -12.15
C VAL A 324 37.06 25.63 -11.66
N ASP A 325 36.94 25.34 -10.35
CA ASP A 325 37.49 24.14 -9.70
C ASP A 325 36.50 22.94 -9.73
N GLY A 326 35.41 23.06 -10.50
CA GLY A 326 34.38 22.03 -10.64
C GLY A 326 33.30 22.07 -9.53
N MET A 327 32.12 21.49 -9.85
CA MET A 327 30.97 21.49 -8.94
C MET A 327 31.22 20.71 -7.65
N GLU A 328 31.99 19.61 -7.72
CA GLU A 328 32.30 18.81 -6.52
C GLU A 328 33.10 19.60 -5.49
N SER A 329 34.11 20.37 -5.96
CA SER A 329 34.94 21.22 -5.08
C SER A 329 34.10 22.34 -4.45
N TYR A 330 33.20 22.95 -5.23
CA TYR A 330 32.29 23.97 -4.72
C TYR A 330 31.33 23.43 -3.65
N PHE A 331 30.79 22.25 -3.88
CA PHE A 331 29.90 21.60 -2.90
C PHE A 331 30.64 21.13 -1.65
N ALA A 332 31.88 20.64 -1.79
CA ALA A 332 32.71 20.27 -0.65
C ALA A 332 33.03 21.50 0.21
N ALA A 333 33.41 22.62 -0.39
CA ALA A 333 33.66 23.87 0.33
C ALA A 333 32.42 24.42 1.01
N LEU A 334 31.25 24.34 0.39
CA LEU A 334 29.98 24.70 1.00
C LEU A 334 29.66 23.81 2.20
N ALA A 335 29.85 22.50 2.09
CA ALA A 335 29.55 21.56 3.19
C ALA A 335 30.50 21.74 4.37
N ASP A 336 31.77 22.05 4.15
CA ASP A 336 32.77 22.29 5.20
C ASP A 336 32.49 23.58 6.00
N GLU A 337 31.97 24.62 5.33
CA GLU A 337 31.72 25.91 5.95
C GLU A 337 30.32 26.05 6.55
N MET A 338 29.40 25.16 6.14
CA MET A 338 28.01 25.17 6.59
C MET A 338 27.85 24.56 7.98
N GLN A 339 27.26 25.33 8.88
CA GLN A 339 26.96 24.86 10.23
C GLN A 339 25.46 24.70 10.42
N TYR A 340 25.08 23.59 11.05
CA TYR A 340 23.67 23.40 11.41
C TYR A 340 23.37 24.25 12.68
N PRO A 341 22.42 25.20 12.64
CA PRO A 341 22.11 26.03 13.79
C PRO A 341 21.64 25.19 14.99
N GLU A 342 22.19 25.47 16.18
CA GLU A 342 21.89 24.71 17.41
C GLU A 342 20.39 24.71 17.75
N ALA A 343 19.72 25.85 17.58
CA ALA A 343 18.28 25.96 17.82
C ALA A 343 17.47 25.09 16.85
N ALA A 344 17.92 24.91 15.61
CA ALA A 344 17.26 24.03 14.64
C ALA A 344 17.51 22.54 14.95
N LYS A 345 18.70 22.21 15.52
CA LYS A 345 19.03 20.84 15.97
C LYS A 345 18.18 20.43 17.17
N GLU A 346 18.06 21.31 18.18
CA GLU A 346 17.27 21.04 19.40
C GLU A 346 15.79 20.77 19.09
N GLU A 347 15.25 21.43 18.10
CA GLU A 347 13.85 21.27 17.68
C GLU A 347 13.65 20.16 16.63
N GLY A 348 14.72 19.53 16.15
CA GLY A 348 14.63 18.47 15.13
C GLY A 348 14.10 18.99 13.78
N ALA A 349 14.40 20.27 13.44
CA ALA A 349 13.82 20.93 12.28
C ALA A 349 14.61 20.63 11.01
N GLU A 350 14.09 19.82 10.11
CA GLU A 350 14.67 19.51 8.79
C GLU A 350 13.95 20.24 7.67
N GLY A 351 14.70 20.63 6.62
CA GLY A 351 14.12 21.33 5.51
C GLY A 351 15.11 21.67 4.38
N ARG A 352 14.61 22.42 3.40
CA ARG A 352 15.40 22.90 2.27
C ARG A 352 15.30 24.42 2.14
N VAL A 353 16.46 25.05 1.92
CA VAL A 353 16.60 26.47 1.62
C VAL A 353 17.00 26.63 0.15
N PHE A 354 16.31 27.46 -0.59
CA PHE A 354 16.62 27.75 -1.98
C PHE A 354 17.24 29.15 -2.09
N ILE A 355 18.50 29.21 -2.50
CA ILE A 355 19.26 30.44 -2.64
C ILE A 355 19.43 30.76 -4.11
N GLN A 356 18.94 31.91 -4.53
CA GLN A 356 19.13 32.47 -5.86
C GLN A 356 20.35 33.39 -5.86
N PHE A 357 21.17 33.28 -6.89
CA PHE A 357 22.25 34.24 -7.17
C PHE A 357 22.48 34.39 -8.68
N VAL A 358 23.21 35.41 -9.06
CA VAL A 358 23.54 35.71 -10.46
C VAL A 358 25.05 35.55 -10.63
N VAL A 359 25.48 34.77 -11.64
CA VAL A 359 26.85 34.73 -12.10
C VAL A 359 27.00 35.76 -13.22
N ASN A 360 27.81 36.75 -13.01
CA ASN A 360 28.02 37.82 -13.99
C ASN A 360 29.00 37.40 -15.12
N LYS A 361 29.15 38.23 -16.16
CA LYS A 361 30.05 37.99 -17.31
C LYS A 361 31.51 37.80 -16.94
N ASN A 362 31.90 38.26 -15.74
CA ASN A 362 33.27 38.13 -15.22
C ASN A 362 33.46 36.88 -14.36
N GLY A 363 32.44 36.07 -14.16
CA GLY A 363 32.49 34.87 -13.32
C GLY A 363 32.39 35.14 -11.81
N VAL A 364 31.83 36.29 -11.40
CA VAL A 364 31.61 36.64 -10.00
C VAL A 364 30.14 36.43 -9.66
N THR A 365 29.87 35.92 -8.47
CA THR A 365 28.51 35.70 -7.97
C THR A 365 27.96 36.94 -7.27
N GLU A 366 26.76 37.36 -7.65
CA GLU A 366 26.12 38.58 -7.15
C GLU A 366 24.64 38.35 -6.83
N GLN A 367 23.98 39.32 -6.18
CA GLN A 367 22.53 39.33 -5.92
C GLN A 367 22.02 38.08 -5.19
N HIS A 368 22.75 37.59 -4.19
CA HIS A 368 22.35 36.43 -3.39
C HIS A 368 21.08 36.74 -2.59
N LYS A 369 20.05 35.87 -2.73
CA LYS A 369 18.78 36.04 -2.06
C LYS A 369 18.16 34.67 -1.76
N VAL A 370 17.60 34.48 -0.57
CA VAL A 370 16.74 33.34 -0.28
C VAL A 370 15.39 33.56 -0.96
N ILE A 371 15.00 32.64 -1.84
CA ILE A 371 13.71 32.67 -2.56
C ILE A 371 12.68 31.77 -1.90
N LYS A 372 13.11 30.70 -1.24
CA LYS A 372 12.28 29.82 -0.43
C LYS A 372 13.12 29.28 0.73
N GLY A 373 12.71 29.54 1.94
CA GLY A 373 13.30 29.04 3.17
C GLY A 373 12.32 28.18 3.94
N PHE A 374 12.76 27.63 5.06
CA PHE A 374 11.90 26.88 5.97
C PHE A 374 12.03 27.36 7.42
N ARG A 375 13.18 27.97 7.76
CA ARG A 375 13.43 28.48 9.10
C ARG A 375 14.49 29.62 9.04
N GLU A 376 14.26 30.71 9.76
CA GLU A 376 15.04 31.95 9.63
C GLU A 376 16.53 31.75 9.92
N ASP A 377 16.89 31.00 10.98
CA ASP A 377 18.28 30.71 11.34
C ASP A 377 19.00 29.83 10.30
N CYS A 378 18.33 28.83 9.72
CA CYS A 378 18.87 28.03 8.64
C CYS A 378 18.96 28.81 7.33
N ASP A 379 18.02 29.70 7.04
CA ASP A 379 17.98 30.56 5.86
C ASP A 379 19.15 31.58 5.90
N GLU A 380 19.38 32.19 7.08
CA GLU A 380 20.49 33.12 7.28
C GLU A 380 21.86 32.41 7.17
N GLU A 381 22.00 31.23 7.77
CA GLU A 381 23.23 30.45 7.69
C GLU A 381 23.55 30.04 6.26
N ALA A 382 22.58 29.50 5.54
CA ALA A 382 22.76 29.11 4.14
C ALA A 382 23.13 30.32 3.26
N LEU A 383 22.46 31.46 3.47
CA LEU A 383 22.78 32.69 2.76
C LEU A 383 24.17 33.24 3.12
N ARG A 384 24.58 33.13 4.40
CA ARG A 384 25.89 33.54 4.89
C ARG A 384 27.00 32.76 4.16
N VAL A 385 26.90 31.45 4.12
CA VAL A 385 27.93 30.59 3.54
C VAL A 385 28.01 30.78 2.04
N VAL A 386 26.89 30.84 1.32
CA VAL A 386 26.90 31.08 -0.15
C VAL A 386 27.51 32.45 -0.50
N LYS A 387 27.34 33.46 0.37
CA LYS A 387 27.96 34.77 0.18
C LYS A 387 29.45 34.80 0.55
N SER A 388 29.90 34.00 1.53
CA SER A 388 31.31 33.98 1.98
C SER A 388 32.23 33.24 1.02
N LEU A 389 31.67 32.30 0.24
CA LEU A 389 32.43 31.53 -0.76
C LEU A 389 32.77 32.39 -1.98
N ASP A 390 33.97 33.01 -1.95
CA ASP A 390 34.52 33.78 -3.06
C ASP A 390 35.26 32.85 -4.06
N MET A 391 34.53 31.92 -4.68
CA MET A 391 35.07 31.00 -5.68
C MET A 391 34.78 31.55 -7.09
N PRO A 392 35.77 31.56 -8.00
CA PRO A 392 35.59 32.05 -9.36
C PRO A 392 34.75 31.06 -10.19
N TRP A 393 33.85 31.58 -11.02
CA TRP A 393 32.97 30.82 -11.91
C TRP A 393 33.35 31.07 -13.37
N ASN A 394 33.19 30.07 -14.21
CA ASN A 394 33.15 30.27 -15.66
C ASN A 394 31.77 30.86 -15.98
N PRO A 395 31.70 32.03 -16.65
CA PRO A 395 30.44 32.68 -17.00
C PRO A 395 29.64 31.85 -17.99
N GLY A 396 28.33 31.98 -17.95
CA GLY A 396 27.46 31.33 -18.93
C GLY A 396 27.64 31.94 -20.33
N MET A 397 27.40 31.10 -21.34
CA MET A 397 27.52 31.55 -22.74
C MET A 397 26.19 31.39 -23.49
N GLN A 398 25.86 32.42 -24.27
CA GLN A 398 24.69 32.45 -25.16
C GLN A 398 25.14 33.02 -26.52
N LYS A 399 24.95 32.24 -27.58
CA LYS A 399 25.40 32.59 -28.95
C LYS A 399 26.86 32.98 -29.04
N GLY A 400 27.73 32.38 -28.20
CA GLY A 400 29.16 32.68 -28.16
C GLY A 400 29.56 33.95 -27.38
N GLU A 401 28.63 34.64 -26.73
CA GLU A 401 28.89 35.80 -25.87
C GLU A 401 28.69 35.44 -24.40
N ARG A 402 29.50 36.02 -23.50
CA ARG A 402 29.37 35.89 -22.06
C ARG A 402 28.15 36.68 -21.57
N VAL A 403 27.28 36.02 -20.79
CA VAL A 403 26.05 36.62 -20.31
C VAL A 403 25.90 36.45 -18.80
N ASN A 404 25.09 37.34 -18.18
CA ASN A 404 24.74 37.20 -16.79
C ASN A 404 23.67 36.10 -16.66
N VAL A 405 23.89 35.12 -15.78
CA VAL A 405 22.99 33.97 -15.63
C VAL A 405 22.52 33.84 -14.18
N ARG A 406 21.23 33.66 -14.03
CA ARG A 406 20.59 33.42 -12.73
C ARG A 406 20.55 31.92 -12.44
N LEU A 407 21.03 31.54 -11.26
CA LEU A 407 21.04 30.17 -10.76
C LEU A 407 20.29 30.07 -9.44
N VAL A 408 19.80 28.85 -9.14
CA VAL A 408 19.19 28.52 -7.85
C VAL A 408 19.90 27.29 -7.29
N LEU A 409 20.36 27.43 -6.04
CA LEU A 409 21.04 26.39 -5.28
C LEU A 409 20.14 25.88 -4.16
N PRO A 410 19.70 24.60 -4.18
CA PRO A 410 19.00 23.99 -3.06
C PRO A 410 20.01 23.48 -2.01
N VAL A 411 19.87 23.94 -0.78
CA VAL A 411 20.61 23.49 0.41
C VAL A 411 19.68 22.71 1.31
N SER A 412 19.97 21.45 1.58
CA SER A 412 19.16 20.58 2.44
C SER A 412 19.77 20.43 3.80
N PHE A 413 19.04 20.79 4.85
CA PHE A 413 19.37 20.54 6.25
C PHE A 413 18.69 19.25 6.69
N LYS A 414 19.50 18.23 7.07
CA LYS A 414 19.00 16.96 7.58
C LYS A 414 19.76 16.59 8.84
N LEU A 415 19.06 15.95 9.78
CA LEU A 415 19.65 15.33 10.95
C LEU A 415 19.98 13.88 10.61
N ASP A 416 21.18 13.45 10.93
CA ASP A 416 21.54 12.04 10.80
C ASP A 416 20.83 11.24 11.90
N ASP A 417 20.09 10.17 11.52
CA ASP A 417 19.36 9.25 12.40
C ASP A 417 20.31 8.39 13.28
#